data_8588ed8cc843d6abe938c22b9e495a81
#
_entry.id   8588ed8cc843d6abe938c22b9e495a81
#
_cell.length_a   1.000
_cell.length_b   1.000
_cell.length_c   1.000
_cell.angle_alpha   90.00
_cell.angle_beta   90.00
_cell.angle_gamma   90.00
#
_symmetry.space_group_name_H-M   'P 1'
#
loop_
_entity.id
_entity.type
_entity.pdbx_description
1 polymer ?
#
loop_
_entity_poly.entity_id
_entity_poly.type
_entity_poly.pdbx_seq_one_letter_code
_entity_poly.pdbx_strand_id
1 'polypeptide(L)'
;MKEYIEPISLFKQTNFSNTIWWQVKINISGYQNETNYSLVTEIFKNRIFRLIYPRIYQNKKKLSRILVQFYEDGYICWIDVDKLHIEKFDMRKSLIESGEILIEEKIPLILNWIRDQSKVKNKYLWGGTLGPNFDCSGLIQTAFF
;
A
#
# COMPACT_ATOMS: atom_id res chain seq x y z
N MET A 1 16.54 3.15 -19.43
CA MET A 1 16.08 4.12 -18.38
C MET A 1 14.55 4.08 -18.37
N LYS A 2 13.93 3.65 -17.28
CA LYS A 2 12.47 3.80 -17.11
C LYS A 2 12.25 5.27 -16.77
N GLU A 3 11.49 5.98 -17.59
CA GLU A 3 11.13 7.35 -17.34
C GLU A 3 10.39 7.46 -16.01
N TYR A 4 10.92 8.27 -15.12
CA TYR A 4 10.22 8.69 -13.90
C TYR A 4 9.11 9.65 -14.33
N ILE A 5 7.88 9.17 -14.31
CA ILE A 5 6.71 9.99 -14.60
C ILE A 5 6.21 10.55 -13.25
N GLU A 6 6.16 11.87 -13.13
CA GLU A 6 5.57 12.48 -11.94
C GLU A 6 4.14 11.96 -11.72
N PRO A 7 3.80 11.48 -10.51
CA PRO A 7 2.49 10.92 -10.21
C PRO A 7 1.33 11.82 -10.64
N ILE A 8 1.48 13.13 -10.50
CA ILE A 8 0.47 14.13 -10.89
C ILE A 8 0.21 14.14 -12.40
N SER A 9 1.23 13.93 -13.24
CA SER A 9 1.07 13.89 -14.70
C SER A 9 0.38 12.60 -15.14
N LEU A 10 0.67 11.49 -14.49
CA LEU A 10 -0.04 10.23 -14.68
C LEU A 10 -1.53 10.35 -14.37
N PHE A 11 -1.86 11.04 -13.30
CA PHE A 11 -3.25 11.29 -12.92
C PHE A 11 -3.97 12.29 -13.83
N LYS A 12 -3.26 13.13 -14.58
CA LYS A 12 -3.82 14.06 -15.56
C LYS A 12 -4.08 13.44 -16.93
N GLN A 13 -3.29 12.44 -17.32
CA GLN A 13 -3.32 11.88 -18.68
C GLN A 13 -4.26 10.69 -18.84
N THR A 14 -4.62 10.03 -17.77
CA THR A 14 -5.50 8.87 -17.84
C THR A 14 -6.92 9.28 -17.48
N ASN A 15 -7.88 8.99 -18.36
CA ASN A 15 -9.28 8.87 -17.97
C ASN A 15 -9.32 7.80 -16.89
N PHE A 16 -9.36 8.22 -15.62
CA PHE A 16 -9.23 7.37 -14.45
C PHE A 16 -10.27 6.26 -14.49
N SER A 17 -9.85 5.11 -14.91
CA SER A 17 -10.61 3.90 -14.77
C SER A 17 -10.30 3.29 -13.41
N ASN A 18 -11.32 2.99 -12.61
CA ASN A 18 -11.20 2.18 -11.38
C ASN A 18 -10.61 0.79 -11.66
N THR A 19 -10.30 0.48 -12.90
CA THR A 19 -9.76 -0.78 -13.37
C THR A 19 -8.23 -0.78 -13.47
N ILE A 20 -7.57 0.37 -13.30
CA ILE A 20 -6.11 0.44 -13.36
C ILE A 20 -5.54 0.21 -11.96
N TRP A 21 -4.65 -0.77 -11.87
CA TRP A 21 -3.89 -1.07 -10.67
C TRP A 21 -2.50 -0.47 -10.74
N TRP A 22 -2.02 -0.01 -9.59
CA TRP A 22 -0.73 0.63 -9.40
C TRP A 22 0.06 -0.09 -8.32
N GLN A 23 1.37 -0.18 -8.49
CA GLN A 23 2.26 -0.73 -7.47
C GLN A 23 3.08 0.36 -6.82
N VAL A 24 3.11 0.37 -5.49
CA VAL A 24 3.96 1.27 -4.68
C VAL A 24 5.41 0.82 -4.76
N LYS A 25 6.34 1.74 -4.99
CA LYS A 25 7.78 1.44 -5.12
C LYS A 25 8.62 1.82 -3.90
N ILE A 26 8.05 2.53 -2.96
CA ILE A 26 8.67 2.89 -1.68
C ILE A 26 7.66 2.70 -0.55
N ASN A 27 8.16 2.58 0.68
CA ASN A 27 7.29 2.57 1.86
C ASN A 27 6.66 3.96 2.06
N ILE A 28 5.36 4.01 2.29
CA ILE A 28 4.60 5.23 2.52
C ILE A 28 3.59 5.05 3.66
N SER A 29 3.01 6.15 4.12
CA SER A 29 1.97 6.16 5.16
C SER A 29 0.58 6.29 4.56
N GLY A 30 -0.38 5.57 5.14
CA GLY A 30 -1.80 5.72 4.87
C GLY A 30 -2.51 6.44 6.02
N TYR A 31 -3.45 7.33 5.69
CA TYR A 31 -4.12 8.21 6.64
C TYR A 31 -5.63 8.01 6.63
N GLN A 32 -6.26 8.37 7.75
CA GLN A 32 -7.70 8.20 7.95
C GLN A 32 -8.53 9.10 7.03
N ASN A 33 -8.05 10.30 6.75
CA ASN A 33 -8.77 11.26 5.91
C ASN A 33 -7.81 12.16 5.09
N GLU A 34 -8.40 13.05 4.29
CA GLU A 34 -7.67 13.90 3.36
C GLU A 34 -6.76 14.92 4.04
N THR A 35 -7.08 15.37 5.25
CA THR A 35 -6.48 16.57 5.86
C THR A 35 -5.66 16.33 7.11
N ASN A 36 -5.98 15.35 7.94
CA ASN A 36 -5.27 15.08 9.17
C ASN A 36 -4.14 14.04 9.00
N TYR A 37 -3.22 14.02 9.97
CA TYR A 37 -2.07 13.10 10.00
C TYR A 37 -2.32 11.86 10.87
N SER A 38 -3.60 11.48 11.10
CA SER A 38 -3.92 10.23 11.79
C SER A 38 -3.51 9.05 10.92
N LEU A 39 -2.39 8.43 11.27
CA LEU A 39 -1.91 7.20 10.64
C LEU A 39 -2.93 6.09 10.87
N VAL A 40 -3.27 5.35 9.81
CA VAL A 40 -4.12 4.17 9.90
C VAL A 40 -3.44 2.91 9.39
N THR A 41 -2.42 3.07 8.56
CA THR A 41 -1.58 1.96 8.10
C THR A 41 -0.26 2.51 7.56
N GLU A 42 0.80 1.74 7.70
CA GLU A 42 2.01 1.89 6.90
C GLU A 42 1.90 0.97 5.69
N ILE A 43 2.42 1.39 4.56
CA ILE A 43 2.26 0.72 3.27
C ILE A 43 3.63 0.30 2.76
N PHE A 44 3.87 -1.00 2.65
CA PHE A 44 5.13 -1.52 2.10
C PHE A 44 5.28 -1.18 0.61
N LYS A 45 6.52 -1.08 0.17
CA LYS A 45 6.81 -1.18 -1.25
C LYS A 45 6.25 -2.49 -1.81
N ASN A 46 5.83 -2.45 -3.06
CA ASN A 46 5.23 -3.54 -3.84
C ASN A 46 3.75 -3.82 -3.55
N ARG A 47 3.13 -3.22 -2.53
CA ARG A 47 1.67 -3.28 -2.40
C ARG A 47 0.98 -2.69 -3.63
N ILE A 48 -0.16 -3.29 -3.98
CA ILE A 48 -0.92 -2.96 -5.18
C ILE A 48 -2.20 -2.25 -4.77
N PHE A 49 -2.53 -1.15 -5.44
CA PHE A 49 -3.73 -0.39 -5.14
C PHE A 49 -4.42 0.13 -6.41
N ARG A 50 -5.69 0.48 -6.28
CA ARG A 50 -6.46 1.25 -7.26
C ARG A 50 -7.00 2.52 -6.63
N LEU A 51 -7.30 3.51 -7.48
CA LEU A 51 -8.02 4.71 -7.06
C LEU A 51 -9.50 4.39 -6.87
N ILE A 52 -10.07 4.78 -5.73
CA ILE A 52 -11.50 4.60 -5.48
C ILE A 52 -12.28 5.82 -5.96
N TYR A 53 -11.74 7.01 -5.76
CA TYR A 53 -12.46 8.24 -6.02
C TYR A 53 -11.58 9.31 -6.67
N PRO A 54 -11.87 9.66 -7.92
CA PRO A 54 -11.16 10.73 -8.60
C PRO A 54 -11.89 12.08 -8.44
N ARG A 55 -12.04 12.61 -7.23
CA ARG A 55 -12.42 14.03 -7.05
C ARG A 55 -11.26 14.98 -7.38
N ILE A 56 -10.44 14.62 -8.35
CA ILE A 56 -9.21 15.33 -8.65
C ILE A 56 -9.44 16.71 -9.25
N TYR A 57 -10.64 17.04 -9.74
CA TYR A 57 -10.77 18.17 -10.67
C TYR A 57 -11.91 19.16 -10.47
N GLN A 58 -12.66 19.12 -9.38
CA GLN A 58 -13.74 20.11 -9.24
C GLN A 58 -13.30 21.48 -8.74
N ASN A 59 -12.16 21.59 -8.09
CA ASN A 59 -11.64 22.88 -7.64
C ASN A 59 -10.12 22.91 -7.85
N LYS A 60 -9.61 23.94 -8.49
CA LYS A 60 -8.19 24.24 -8.84
C LYS A 60 -7.16 24.17 -7.68
N LYS A 61 -7.47 23.50 -6.57
CA LYS A 61 -6.54 23.27 -5.47
C LYS A 61 -5.69 22.03 -5.77
N LYS A 62 -4.40 22.17 -5.57
CA LYS A 62 -3.43 21.07 -5.63
C LYS A 62 -3.87 19.99 -4.63
N LEU A 63 -4.16 18.79 -5.11
CA LEU A 63 -4.46 17.66 -4.25
C LEU A 63 -3.22 17.26 -3.48
N SER A 64 -3.35 17.18 -2.17
CA SER A 64 -2.30 16.64 -1.31
C SER A 64 -2.41 15.13 -1.14
N ARG A 65 -3.63 14.56 -1.19
CA ARG A 65 -3.93 13.15 -0.97
C ARG A 65 -4.95 12.59 -1.93
N ILE A 66 -4.87 11.28 -2.14
CA ILE A 66 -5.82 10.48 -2.92
C ILE A 66 -6.35 9.32 -2.10
N LEU A 67 -7.61 8.93 -2.33
CA LEU A 67 -8.23 7.77 -1.69
C LEU A 67 -7.96 6.53 -2.54
N VAL A 68 -7.41 5.50 -1.92
CA VAL A 68 -7.01 4.26 -2.57
C VAL A 68 -7.58 3.03 -1.88
N GLN A 69 -7.68 1.94 -2.62
CA GLN A 69 -8.01 0.61 -2.10
C GLN A 69 -6.90 -0.36 -2.48
N PHE A 70 -6.36 -1.07 -1.51
CA PHE A 70 -5.35 -2.10 -1.73
C PHE A 70 -5.99 -3.40 -2.22
N TYR A 71 -5.26 -4.11 -3.08
CA TYR A 71 -5.72 -5.35 -3.69
C TYR A 71 -5.73 -6.51 -2.67
N GLU A 72 -4.69 -6.59 -1.87
CA GLU A 72 -4.40 -7.75 -1.03
C GLU A 72 -5.43 -7.97 0.08
N ASP A 73 -5.94 -6.88 0.65
CA ASP A 73 -6.83 -6.91 1.82
C ASP A 73 -8.09 -6.04 1.66
N GLY A 74 -8.22 -5.35 0.53
CA GLY A 74 -9.32 -4.41 0.29
C GLY A 74 -9.28 -3.15 1.15
N TYR A 75 -8.19 -2.94 1.92
CA TYR A 75 -8.09 -1.81 2.85
C TYR A 75 -8.13 -0.48 2.12
N ILE A 76 -8.84 0.49 2.70
CA ILE A 76 -9.06 1.82 2.11
C ILE A 76 -8.41 2.87 3.00
N CYS A 77 -7.56 3.72 2.40
CA CYS A 77 -6.96 4.85 3.11
C CYS A 77 -6.58 5.99 2.16
N TRP A 78 -6.21 7.14 2.73
CA TRP A 78 -5.67 8.27 2.01
C TRP A 78 -4.15 8.22 1.98
N ILE A 79 -3.53 8.51 0.83
CA ILE A 79 -2.08 8.54 0.65
C ILE A 79 -1.62 9.87 0.06
N ASP A 80 -0.44 10.35 0.49
CA ASP A 80 0.13 11.60 0.02
C ASP A 80 0.59 11.47 -1.44
N VAL A 81 0.12 12.37 -2.31
CA VAL A 81 0.48 12.36 -3.75
C VAL A 81 1.94 12.74 -3.96
N ASP A 82 2.45 13.70 -3.22
CA ASP A 82 3.83 14.19 -3.36
C ASP A 82 4.89 13.15 -2.98
N LYS A 83 4.51 12.11 -2.23
CA LYS A 83 5.39 11.02 -1.79
C LYS A 83 5.23 9.75 -2.61
N LEU A 84 4.38 9.76 -3.63
CA LEU A 84 4.08 8.57 -4.41
C LEU A 84 5.17 8.27 -5.44
N HIS A 85 5.79 7.12 -5.28
CA HIS A 85 6.57 6.47 -6.32
C HIS A 85 5.80 5.22 -6.74
N ILE A 86 5.20 5.24 -7.92
CA ILE A 86 4.30 4.19 -8.41
C ILE A 86 4.65 3.74 -9.81
N GLU A 87 4.25 2.51 -10.12
CA GLU A 87 4.31 1.93 -11.46
C GLU A 87 2.97 1.28 -11.77
N LYS A 88 2.54 1.35 -13.03
CA LYS A 88 1.34 0.63 -13.46
C LYS A 88 1.57 -0.87 -13.32
N PHE A 89 0.61 -1.55 -12.68
CA PHE A 89 0.69 -2.97 -12.41
C PHE A 89 -0.15 -3.77 -13.40
N ASP A 90 0.48 -4.77 -14.04
CA ASP A 90 -0.22 -5.69 -14.93
C ASP A 90 -0.66 -6.94 -14.16
N MET A 91 -1.94 -6.96 -13.77
CA MET A 91 -2.55 -8.07 -13.05
C MET A 91 -2.46 -9.41 -13.80
N ARG A 92 -2.52 -9.38 -15.15
CA ARG A 92 -2.48 -10.63 -15.94
C ARG A 92 -1.10 -11.28 -15.85
N LYS A 93 -0.06 -10.47 -15.92
CA LYS A 93 1.32 -10.96 -15.80
C LYS A 93 1.59 -11.56 -14.42
N SER A 94 1.10 -10.91 -13.35
CA SER A 94 1.28 -11.39 -11.99
C SER A 94 0.63 -12.74 -11.72
N LEU A 95 -0.58 -12.97 -12.25
CA LEU A 95 -1.28 -14.25 -12.09
C LEU A 95 -0.54 -15.42 -12.76
N ILE A 96 0.23 -15.15 -13.80
CA ILE A 96 1.03 -16.16 -14.50
C ILE A 96 2.32 -16.48 -13.73
N GLU A 97 2.91 -15.48 -13.08
CA GLU A 97 4.20 -15.60 -12.36
C GLU A 97 4.04 -16.11 -10.91
N SER A 98 2.87 -15.93 -10.28
CA SER A 98 2.59 -16.48 -8.97
C SER A 98 2.13 -17.93 -9.08
N GLY A 99 3.06 -18.87 -9.09
CA GLY A 99 2.73 -20.27 -8.83
C GLY A 99 2.00 -20.39 -7.49
N GLU A 100 0.99 -21.27 -7.39
CA GLU A 100 0.31 -21.59 -6.13
C GLU A 100 1.32 -22.17 -5.13
N ILE A 101 1.92 -21.31 -4.34
CA ILE A 101 2.64 -21.76 -3.14
C ILE A 101 1.57 -21.95 -2.07
N LEU A 102 1.33 -23.19 -1.68
CA LEU A 102 0.37 -23.52 -0.64
C LEU A 102 0.75 -22.75 0.64
N ILE A 103 -0.20 -21.99 1.17
CA ILE A 103 -0.04 -21.21 2.42
C ILE A 103 0.46 -22.11 3.54
N GLU A 104 -0.01 -23.36 3.59
CA GLU A 104 0.35 -24.38 4.56
C GLU A 104 1.87 -24.61 4.67
N GLU A 105 2.60 -24.59 3.56
CA GLU A 105 4.06 -24.74 3.55
C GLU A 105 4.78 -23.56 4.20
N LYS A 106 4.16 -22.37 4.18
CA LYS A 106 4.74 -21.14 4.74
C LYS A 106 4.39 -20.91 6.20
N ILE A 107 3.38 -21.59 6.76
CA ILE A 107 2.96 -21.39 8.16
C ILE A 107 4.12 -21.51 9.16
N PRO A 108 5.01 -22.50 9.10
CA PRO A 108 6.14 -22.57 10.03
C PRO A 108 7.06 -21.37 9.95
N LEU A 109 7.30 -20.84 8.75
CA LEU A 109 8.13 -19.63 8.55
C LEU A 109 7.46 -18.40 9.13
N ILE A 110 6.16 -18.24 8.90
CA ILE A 110 5.34 -17.16 9.44
C ILE A 110 5.36 -17.17 10.98
N LEU A 111 5.14 -18.33 11.59
CA LEU A 111 5.16 -18.47 13.04
C LEU A 111 6.54 -18.19 13.64
N ASN A 112 7.62 -18.63 13.00
CA ASN A 112 8.97 -18.31 13.42
C ASN A 112 9.25 -16.82 13.35
N TRP A 113 8.86 -16.17 12.25
CA TRP A 113 9.01 -14.73 12.09
C TRP A 113 8.27 -13.96 13.20
N ILE A 114 7.00 -14.29 13.48
CA ILE A 114 6.21 -13.67 14.56
C ILE A 114 6.90 -13.86 15.93
N ARG A 115 7.42 -15.07 16.20
CA ARG A 115 8.17 -15.36 17.44
C ARG A 115 9.43 -14.52 17.55
N ASP A 116 10.13 -14.28 16.44
CA ASP A 116 11.32 -13.45 16.42
C ASP A 116 10.98 -11.99 16.66
N GLN A 117 9.85 -11.48 16.14
CA GLN A 117 9.38 -10.12 16.46
C GLN A 117 9.12 -9.94 17.96
N SER A 118 8.65 -10.97 18.68
CA SER A 118 8.43 -10.87 20.13
C SER A 118 9.70 -10.69 20.96
N LYS A 119 10.86 -10.99 20.39
CA LYS A 119 12.19 -10.81 21.03
C LYS A 119 12.75 -9.40 20.82
N VAL A 120 12.21 -8.66 19.86
CA VAL A 120 12.65 -7.30 19.54
C VAL A 120 11.96 -6.31 20.48
N LYS A 121 12.72 -5.37 21.04
CA LYS A 121 12.13 -4.27 21.83
C LYS A 121 11.30 -3.38 20.90
N ASN A 122 10.00 -3.40 21.10
CA ASN A 122 9.04 -2.65 20.29
C ASN A 122 8.02 -1.91 21.17
N LYS A 123 7.25 -1.01 20.55
CA LYS A 123 6.12 -0.33 21.14
C LYS A 123 4.91 -0.55 20.24
N TYR A 124 3.74 -0.54 20.83
CA TYR A 124 2.51 -0.51 20.05
C TYR A 124 2.43 0.77 19.24
N LEU A 125 2.20 0.64 17.95
CA LEU A 125 2.01 1.76 17.02
C LEU A 125 0.71 1.52 16.24
N TRP A 126 -0.28 2.36 16.46
CA TRP A 126 -1.54 2.32 15.70
C TRP A 126 -1.26 2.49 14.20
N GLY A 127 -1.74 1.55 13.39
CA GLY A 127 -1.46 1.52 11.95
C GLY A 127 -0.05 1.05 11.59
N GLY A 128 0.75 0.61 12.57
CA GLY A 128 2.11 0.12 12.32
C GLY A 128 2.12 -1.25 11.64
N THR A 129 2.79 -1.33 10.50
CA THR A 129 2.95 -2.57 9.71
C THR A 129 4.39 -2.78 9.24
N LEU A 130 5.27 -1.79 9.33
CA LEU A 130 6.64 -1.86 8.80
C LEU A 130 7.67 -2.35 9.82
N GLY A 131 7.30 -2.52 11.08
CA GLY A 131 8.20 -2.92 12.15
C GLY A 131 9.27 -1.86 12.52
N PRO A 132 9.87 -2.00 13.69
CA PRO A 132 9.60 -3.01 14.72
C PRO A 132 8.31 -2.75 15.51
N ASN A 133 7.64 -1.62 15.29
CA ASN A 133 6.44 -1.21 16.01
C ASN A 133 5.21 -1.59 15.19
N PHE A 134 4.36 -2.42 15.75
CA PHE A 134 3.16 -2.93 15.08
C PHE A 134 1.89 -2.63 15.90
N ASP A 135 0.74 -2.58 15.24
CA ASP A 135 -0.52 -2.90 15.90
C ASP A 135 -0.86 -4.39 15.76
N CYS A 136 -1.97 -4.82 16.36
CA CYS A 136 -2.36 -6.23 16.39
C CYS A 136 -2.60 -6.82 15.00
N SER A 137 -3.19 -6.06 14.09
CA SER A 137 -3.46 -6.47 12.71
C SER A 137 -2.23 -6.33 11.81
N GLY A 138 -1.44 -5.28 12.02
CA GLY A 138 -0.23 -5.01 11.25
C GLY A 138 0.84 -6.08 11.42
N LEU A 139 1.01 -6.63 12.63
CA LEU A 139 1.92 -7.75 12.86
C LEU A 139 1.53 -8.96 12.02
N ILE A 140 0.26 -9.34 12.06
CA ILE A 140 -0.24 -10.50 11.30
C ILE A 140 -0.15 -10.24 9.80
N GLN A 141 -0.61 -9.07 9.34
CA GLN A 141 -0.54 -8.69 7.94
C GLN A 141 0.89 -8.79 7.39
N THR A 142 1.86 -8.27 8.14
CA THR A 142 3.28 -8.29 7.73
C THR A 142 3.87 -9.70 7.71
N ALA A 143 3.41 -10.58 8.59
CA ALA A 143 3.88 -11.97 8.66
C ALA A 143 3.48 -12.79 7.41
N PHE A 144 2.43 -12.37 6.68
CA PHE A 144 1.94 -13.03 5.48
C PHE A 144 2.46 -12.39 4.17
N PHE A 145 3.22 -11.32 4.26
CA PHE A 145 3.90 -10.70 3.12
C PHE A 145 5.35 -11.17 2.95
#